data_1df5b103d7694352a2f1c57747055f6f
#
_entry.id   1df5b103d7694352a2f1c57747055f6f
#
_cell.length_a   1.000
_cell.length_b   1.000
_cell.length_c   1.000
_cell.angle_alpha   90.00
_cell.angle_beta   90.00
_cell.angle_gamma   90.00
#
_symmetry.space_group_name_H-M   'P 1'
#
loop_
_entity.id
_entity.type
_entity.pdbx_description
1 polymer ?
#
loop_
_entity_poly.entity_id
_entity_poly.type
_entity_poly.pdbx_seq_one_letter_code
_entity_poly.pdbx_strand_id
1 'polypeptide(L)'
;MLYTLTCGTTTLSQPDPIRERDTLAALPRLPRDEESAVFAEPWQAQAFALAVKLSEQGHFTWKEWSAALADELRAAAGRGEPDDGSRYYHHWLAALERLVTNKGLADPAALVTRREAWAEAFRRTPHGKPVELAAGL
;
A
#
# COMPACT_ATOMS: atom_id res chain seq x y z
N MET A 1 -1.23 -8.61 19.42
CA MET A 1 -2.61 -9.10 19.51
C MET A 1 -2.87 -10.03 18.35
N LEU A 2 -2.98 -11.31 18.62
CA LEU A 2 -3.31 -12.32 17.62
C LEU A 2 -4.84 -12.37 17.49
N TYR A 3 -5.36 -11.97 16.35
CA TYR A 3 -6.75 -12.27 16.00
C TYR A 3 -6.82 -13.69 15.45
N THR A 4 -7.28 -14.62 16.24
CA THR A 4 -7.71 -15.94 15.79
C THR A 4 -9.14 -15.82 15.25
N LEU A 5 -9.27 -15.74 13.92
CA LEU A 5 -10.54 -15.99 13.25
C LEU A 5 -10.66 -17.50 13.03
N THR A 6 -11.31 -18.17 13.97
CA THR A 6 -11.85 -19.50 13.77
C THR A 6 -13.21 -19.36 13.10
N CYS A 7 -13.28 -19.57 11.80
CA CYS A 7 -14.44 -20.17 11.16
C CYS A 7 -14.19 -20.50 9.70
N GLY A 8 -14.42 -21.75 9.34
CA GLY A 8 -14.57 -22.23 7.98
C GLY A 8 -13.26 -22.63 7.31
N THR A 9 -13.12 -23.90 7.11
CA THR A 9 -12.16 -24.59 6.26
C THR A 9 -12.11 -24.01 4.84
N THR A 10 -11.49 -22.86 4.69
CA THR A 10 -10.91 -22.48 3.42
C THR A 10 -9.43 -22.68 3.61
N THR A 11 -8.88 -23.69 2.94
CA THR A 11 -7.45 -23.88 2.82
C THR A 11 -6.91 -22.63 2.12
N LEU A 12 -6.52 -21.62 2.91
CA LEU A 12 -5.69 -20.54 2.42
C LEU A 12 -4.38 -21.21 2.03
N SER A 13 -4.17 -21.37 0.73
CA SER A 13 -2.85 -21.69 0.21
C SER A 13 -1.88 -20.72 0.84
N GLN A 14 -0.98 -21.23 1.67
CA GLN A 14 0.11 -20.42 2.18
C GLN A 14 0.83 -19.83 0.96
N PRO A 15 1.12 -18.52 0.96
CA PRO A 15 1.87 -17.93 -0.14
C PRO A 15 3.18 -18.72 -0.30
N ASP A 16 3.47 -19.12 -1.54
CA ASP A 16 4.69 -19.84 -1.87
C ASP A 16 5.88 -18.92 -1.56
N PRO A 17 6.73 -19.22 -0.57
CA PRO A 17 7.83 -18.36 -0.17
C PRO A 17 8.84 -18.11 -1.30
N ILE A 18 8.89 -18.97 -2.32
CA ILE A 18 9.74 -18.79 -3.50
C ILE A 18 9.13 -17.71 -4.40
N ARG A 19 7.82 -17.73 -4.63
CA ARG A 19 7.12 -16.69 -5.41
C ARG A 19 7.18 -15.33 -4.74
N GLU A 20 7.04 -15.30 -3.43
CA GLU A 20 7.11 -14.06 -2.65
C GLU A 20 8.50 -13.42 -2.73
N ARG A 21 9.57 -14.22 -2.64
CA ARG A 21 10.95 -13.75 -2.79
C ARG A 21 11.23 -13.19 -4.18
N ASP A 22 10.79 -13.87 -5.23
CA ASP A 22 10.97 -13.41 -6.61
C ASP A 22 10.17 -12.14 -6.90
N THR A 23 8.96 -12.05 -6.35
CA THR A 23 8.10 -10.87 -6.45
C THR A 23 8.74 -9.65 -5.77
N LEU A 24 9.27 -9.84 -4.56
CA LEU A 24 9.96 -8.79 -3.82
C LEU A 24 11.30 -8.39 -4.46
N ALA A 25 12.00 -9.33 -5.09
CA ALA A 25 13.25 -9.05 -5.78
C ALA A 25 13.06 -8.17 -7.02
N ALA A 26 11.87 -8.22 -7.65
CA ALA A 26 11.54 -7.40 -8.82
C ALA A 26 11.17 -5.95 -8.48
N LEU A 27 10.98 -5.62 -7.20
CA LEU A 27 10.63 -4.26 -6.78
C LEU A 27 11.84 -3.34 -6.78
N PRO A 28 11.74 -2.16 -7.45
CA PRO A 28 12.81 -1.18 -7.40
C PRO A 28 12.91 -0.58 -5.98
N ARG A 29 14.12 -0.56 -5.43
CA ARG A 29 14.50 0.20 -4.21
C ARG A 29 13.70 -0.11 -2.93
N LEU A 30 13.09 -1.29 -2.82
CA LEU A 30 12.38 -1.68 -1.60
C LEU A 30 13.34 -1.62 -0.39
N PRO A 31 13.01 -0.87 0.67
CA PRO A 31 13.77 -0.90 1.92
C PRO A 31 13.78 -2.30 2.51
N ARG A 32 14.95 -2.86 2.73
CA ARG A 32 15.12 -4.22 3.27
C ARG A 32 16.13 -4.21 4.39
N ASP A 33 15.89 -5.01 5.42
CA ASP A 33 16.95 -5.60 6.21
C ASP A 33 17.42 -6.92 5.55
N GLU A 34 18.29 -7.67 6.20
CA GLU A 34 18.98 -8.80 5.58
C GLU A 34 18.07 -9.85 4.93
N GLU A 35 16.77 -9.91 5.26
CA GLU A 35 15.84 -10.94 4.72
C GLU A 35 14.41 -10.46 4.42
N SER A 36 13.98 -9.26 4.87
CA SER A 36 12.57 -8.85 4.78
C SER A 36 12.37 -7.37 4.44
N ALA A 37 11.17 -7.04 3.95
CA ALA A 37 10.76 -5.66 3.76
C ALA A 37 10.64 -4.94 5.10
N VAL A 38 11.18 -3.71 5.19
CA VAL A 38 11.16 -2.89 6.40
C VAL A 38 10.03 -1.86 6.32
N PHE A 39 9.20 -1.82 7.35
CA PHE A 39 8.12 -0.86 7.51
C PHE A 39 8.37 -0.01 8.75
N ALA A 40 8.46 1.30 8.58
CA ALA A 40 8.61 2.22 9.69
C ALA A 40 7.29 2.48 10.42
N GLU A 41 6.16 2.38 9.69
CA GLU A 41 4.82 2.64 10.21
C GLU A 41 3.82 1.57 9.77
N PRO A 42 2.76 1.29 10.57
CA PRO A 42 1.78 0.24 10.25
C PRO A 42 1.08 0.44 8.90
N TRP A 43 0.80 1.66 8.48
CA TRP A 43 0.13 1.93 7.21
C TRP A 43 0.98 1.50 5.99
N GLN A 44 2.30 1.51 6.12
CA GLN A 44 3.21 1.06 5.06
C GLN A 44 3.04 -0.43 4.79
N ALA A 45 2.94 -1.22 5.84
CA ALA A 45 2.66 -2.66 5.73
C ALA A 45 1.27 -2.92 5.12
N GLN A 46 0.27 -2.10 5.47
CA GLN A 46 -1.07 -2.21 4.90
C GLN A 46 -1.09 -1.87 3.40
N ALA A 47 -0.41 -0.80 2.99
CA ALA A 47 -0.30 -0.42 1.58
C ALA A 47 0.43 -1.50 0.77
N PHE A 48 1.49 -2.07 1.32
CA PHE A 48 2.23 -3.19 0.73
C PHE A 48 1.32 -4.40 0.53
N ALA A 49 0.64 -4.83 1.59
CA ALA A 49 -0.25 -5.98 1.56
C ALA A 49 -1.41 -5.80 0.57
N LEU A 50 -1.95 -4.58 0.46
CA LEU A 50 -3.02 -4.27 -0.47
C LEU A 50 -2.59 -4.42 -1.93
N ALA A 51 -1.40 -3.92 -2.29
CA ALA A 51 -0.86 -4.08 -3.65
C ALA A 51 -0.65 -5.56 -3.99
N VAL A 52 -0.07 -6.33 -3.08
CA VAL A 52 0.13 -7.79 -3.25
C VAL A 52 -1.21 -8.48 -3.42
N LYS A 53 -2.18 -8.18 -2.56
CA LYS A 53 -3.52 -8.80 -2.59
C LYS A 53 -4.26 -8.51 -3.90
N LEU A 54 -4.25 -7.28 -4.37
CA LEU A 54 -4.88 -6.91 -5.64
C LEU A 54 -4.21 -7.60 -6.84
N SER A 55 -2.90 -7.74 -6.81
CA SER A 55 -2.18 -8.49 -7.84
C SER A 55 -2.52 -9.99 -7.80
N GLU A 56 -2.59 -10.61 -6.63
CA GLU A 56 -3.00 -12.00 -6.46
C GLU A 56 -4.44 -12.24 -6.95
N GLN A 57 -5.33 -11.28 -6.77
CA GLN A 57 -6.71 -11.32 -7.25
C GLN A 57 -6.83 -11.05 -8.76
N GLY A 58 -5.74 -10.76 -9.46
CA GLY A 58 -5.72 -10.55 -10.90
C GLY A 58 -6.15 -9.18 -11.38
N HIS A 59 -6.27 -8.18 -10.50
CA HIS A 59 -6.65 -6.83 -10.90
C HIS A 59 -5.57 -6.12 -11.71
N PHE A 60 -4.31 -6.44 -11.46
CA PHE A 60 -3.16 -6.05 -12.25
C PHE A 60 -2.05 -7.09 -12.12
N THR A 61 -1.14 -7.12 -13.09
CA THR A 61 0.05 -7.97 -13.03
C THR A 61 1.12 -7.30 -12.18
N TRP A 62 2.01 -8.11 -11.62
CA TRP A 62 3.14 -7.57 -10.88
C TRP A 62 4.09 -6.73 -11.74
N LYS A 63 4.16 -7.03 -13.03
CA LYS A 63 4.88 -6.22 -14.01
C LYS A 63 4.26 -4.82 -14.17
N GLU A 64 2.94 -4.72 -14.25
CA GLU A 64 2.21 -3.44 -14.30
C GLU A 64 2.45 -2.64 -13.01
N TRP A 65 2.40 -3.30 -11.87
CA TRP A 65 2.70 -2.69 -10.57
C TRP A 65 4.12 -2.12 -10.51
N SER A 66 5.12 -2.93 -10.87
CA SER A 66 6.53 -2.52 -10.84
C SER A 66 6.78 -1.35 -11.79
N ALA A 67 6.14 -1.32 -12.95
CA ALA A 67 6.24 -0.22 -13.89
C ALA A 67 5.63 1.07 -13.32
N ALA A 68 4.45 0.99 -12.70
CA ALA A 68 3.80 2.13 -12.05
C ALA A 68 4.64 2.72 -10.92
N LEU A 69 5.21 1.88 -10.08
CA LEU A 69 6.10 2.31 -9.00
C LEU A 69 7.39 2.94 -9.54
N ALA A 70 7.99 2.35 -10.56
CA ALA A 70 9.18 2.90 -11.19
C ALA A 70 8.92 4.29 -11.81
N ASP A 71 7.75 4.51 -12.38
CA ASP A 71 7.34 5.80 -12.92
C ASP A 71 7.22 6.87 -11.80
N GLU A 72 6.63 6.52 -10.67
CA GLU A 72 6.54 7.42 -9.51
C GLU A 72 7.93 7.78 -8.96
N LEU A 73 8.82 6.81 -8.86
CA LEU A 73 10.19 7.04 -8.39
C LEU A 73 10.99 7.92 -9.36
N ARG A 74 10.81 7.73 -10.68
CA ARG A 74 11.44 8.60 -11.70
C ARG A 74 10.90 10.03 -11.63
N ALA A 75 9.60 10.19 -11.47
CA ALA A 75 8.98 11.50 -11.31
C ALA A 75 9.49 12.23 -10.06
N ALA A 76 9.64 11.53 -8.95
CA ALA A 76 10.21 12.06 -7.72
C ALA A 76 11.66 12.50 -7.90
N ALA A 77 12.49 11.71 -8.57
CA ALA A 77 13.87 12.06 -8.89
C ALA A 77 13.93 13.31 -9.79
N GLY A 78 13.02 13.44 -10.76
CA GLY A 78 12.89 14.62 -11.63
C GLY A 78 12.50 15.89 -10.86
N ARG A 79 11.82 15.77 -9.73
CA ARG A 79 11.50 16.89 -8.83
C ARG A 79 12.63 17.22 -7.84
N GLY A 80 13.73 16.47 -7.85
CA GLY A 80 14.84 16.64 -6.93
C GLY A 80 14.58 16.12 -5.52
N GLU A 81 13.66 15.20 -5.35
CA GLU A 81 13.40 14.56 -4.04
C GLU A 81 14.60 13.70 -3.62
N PRO A 82 14.95 13.69 -2.30
CA PRO A 82 16.07 12.89 -1.82
C PRO A 82 15.83 11.38 -2.05
N ASP A 83 16.87 10.69 -2.51
CA ASP A 83 16.84 9.24 -2.74
C ASP A 83 17.38 8.49 -1.51
N ASP A 84 16.83 8.77 -0.35
CA ASP A 84 17.21 8.19 0.94
C ASP A 84 16.22 7.11 1.43
N GLY A 85 15.19 6.80 0.62
CA GLY A 85 14.16 5.84 0.98
C GLY A 85 13.09 6.36 1.94
N SER A 86 13.22 7.58 2.46
CA SER A 86 12.29 8.15 3.45
C SER A 86 10.86 8.29 2.93
N ARG A 87 10.69 8.46 1.62
CA ARG A 87 9.40 8.62 0.96
C ARG A 87 8.99 7.42 0.09
N TYR A 88 9.70 6.32 0.19
CA TYR A 88 9.46 5.16 -0.66
C TYR A 88 7.99 4.69 -0.62
N TYR A 89 7.42 4.52 0.56
CA TYR A 89 6.04 4.06 0.69
C TYR A 89 4.99 5.12 0.34
N HIS A 90 5.34 6.40 0.34
CA HIS A 90 4.49 7.44 -0.24
C HIS A 90 4.39 7.29 -1.76
N HIS A 91 5.50 6.95 -2.42
CA HIS A 91 5.49 6.64 -3.86
C HIS A 91 4.78 5.33 -4.15
N TRP A 92 4.89 4.35 -3.26
CA TRP A 92 4.10 3.13 -3.30
C TRP A 92 2.60 3.42 -3.31
N LEU A 93 2.14 4.24 -2.37
CA LEU A 93 0.74 4.63 -2.27
C LEU A 93 0.27 5.41 -3.50
N ALA A 94 1.07 6.34 -4.01
CA ALA A 94 0.76 7.11 -5.23
C ALA A 94 0.63 6.18 -6.45
N ALA A 95 1.53 5.22 -6.61
CA ALA A 95 1.46 4.22 -7.67
C ALA A 95 0.21 3.35 -7.54
N LEU A 96 -0.15 2.94 -6.34
CA LEU A 96 -1.35 2.16 -6.07
C LEU A 96 -2.62 2.94 -6.42
N GLU A 97 -2.75 4.17 -5.95
CA GLU A 97 -3.89 5.05 -6.27
C GLU A 97 -4.04 5.26 -7.77
N ARG A 98 -2.96 5.53 -8.47
CA ARG A 98 -2.96 5.68 -9.92
C ARG A 98 -3.39 4.41 -10.64
N LEU A 99 -2.87 3.28 -10.24
CA LEU A 99 -3.15 2.01 -10.89
C LEU A 99 -4.59 1.55 -10.68
N VAL A 100 -5.11 1.64 -9.46
CA VAL A 100 -6.51 1.28 -9.17
C VAL A 100 -7.50 2.23 -9.87
N THR A 101 -7.15 3.49 -10.01
CA THR A 101 -7.93 4.48 -10.77
C THR A 101 -7.93 4.15 -12.25
N ASN A 102 -6.78 3.88 -12.84
CA ASN A 102 -6.64 3.53 -14.26
C ASN A 102 -7.35 2.22 -14.62
N LYS A 103 -7.40 1.28 -13.68
CA LYS A 103 -8.12 0.01 -13.85
C LYS A 103 -9.63 0.10 -13.54
N GLY A 104 -10.12 1.27 -13.15
CA GLY A 104 -11.53 1.47 -12.82
C GLY A 104 -11.96 0.81 -11.50
N LEU A 105 -11.04 0.45 -10.63
CA LEU A 105 -11.32 -0.15 -9.31
C LEU A 105 -11.74 0.89 -8.28
N ALA A 106 -11.33 2.13 -8.45
CA ALA A 106 -11.67 3.25 -7.60
C ALA A 106 -11.92 4.52 -8.44
N ASP A 107 -12.87 5.32 -8.01
CA ASP A 107 -13.13 6.65 -8.58
C ASP A 107 -12.17 7.67 -7.93
N PRO A 108 -11.44 8.49 -8.73
CA PRO A 108 -10.56 9.52 -8.20
C PRO A 108 -11.23 10.49 -7.24
N ALA A 109 -12.44 10.93 -7.57
CA ALA A 109 -13.21 11.84 -6.71
C ALA A 109 -13.59 11.19 -5.37
N ALA A 110 -13.94 9.91 -5.38
CA ALA A 110 -14.24 9.16 -4.17
C ALA A 110 -12.99 9.00 -3.27
N LEU A 111 -11.81 8.80 -3.86
CA LEU A 111 -10.55 8.72 -3.11
C LEU A 111 -10.23 10.06 -2.42
N VAL A 112 -10.40 11.19 -3.11
CA VAL A 112 -10.21 12.53 -2.54
C VAL A 112 -11.18 12.75 -1.39
N THR A 113 -12.46 12.52 -1.60
CA THR A 113 -13.50 12.67 -0.57
C THR A 113 -13.22 11.82 0.67
N ARG A 114 -12.80 10.58 0.47
CA ARG A 114 -12.47 9.67 1.58
C ARG A 114 -11.24 10.15 2.36
N ARG A 115 -10.23 10.64 1.66
CA ARG A 115 -9.04 11.21 2.29
C ARG A 115 -9.37 12.44 3.13
N GLU A 116 -10.18 13.35 2.61
CA GLU A 116 -10.63 14.53 3.33
C GLU A 116 -11.45 14.17 4.57
N ALA A 117 -12.35 13.19 4.46
CA ALA A 117 -13.14 12.70 5.59
C ALA A 117 -12.25 12.11 6.70
N TRP A 118 -11.22 11.34 6.34
CA TRP A 118 -10.25 10.83 7.32
C TRP A 118 -9.43 11.96 7.96
N ALA A 119 -8.98 12.94 7.18
CA ALA A 119 -8.26 14.10 7.71
C ALA A 119 -9.11 14.91 8.69
N GLU A 120 -10.40 15.08 8.39
CA GLU A 120 -11.33 15.76 9.29
C GLU A 120 -11.61 14.94 10.54
N ALA A 121 -11.81 13.63 10.39
CA ALA A 121 -11.98 12.72 11.54
C ALA A 121 -10.78 12.80 12.49
N PHE A 122 -9.56 12.82 11.94
CA PHE A 122 -8.34 12.95 12.72
C PHE A 122 -8.30 14.29 13.50
N ARG A 123 -8.66 15.39 12.85
CA ARG A 123 -8.71 16.72 13.49
C ARG A 123 -9.74 16.82 14.61
N ARG A 124 -10.88 16.14 14.45
CA ARG A 124 -11.99 16.17 15.43
C ARG A 124 -11.82 15.18 16.57
N THR A 125 -10.97 14.18 16.41
CA THR A 125 -10.78 13.15 17.43
C THR A 125 -9.88 13.66 18.56
N PRO A 126 -10.36 13.65 19.83
CA PRO A 126 -9.54 14.04 20.97
C PRO A 126 -8.32 13.14 21.14
N HIS A 127 -7.25 13.71 21.68
CA HIS A 127 -6.02 12.94 21.97
C HIS A 127 -6.33 11.71 22.84
N GLY A 128 -5.76 10.59 22.46
CA GLY A 128 -5.94 9.31 23.18
C GLY A 128 -7.23 8.56 22.86
N LYS A 129 -8.03 9.03 21.91
CA LYS A 129 -9.19 8.31 21.40
C LYS A 129 -8.91 7.71 20.01
N PRO A 130 -9.53 6.58 19.67
CA PRO A 130 -9.42 6.03 18.31
C PRO A 130 -10.06 6.97 17.29
N VAL A 131 -9.43 7.11 16.14
CA VAL A 131 -9.99 7.89 15.04
C VAL A 131 -10.97 7.00 14.25
N GLU A 132 -12.20 7.47 14.14
CA GLU A 132 -13.26 6.80 13.40
C GLU A 132 -13.70 7.68 12.22
N LEU A 133 -13.88 7.08 11.05
CA LEU A 133 -14.27 7.81 9.83
C LEU A 133 -15.57 8.61 10.03
N ALA A 134 -16.51 8.08 10.78
CA ALA A 134 -17.79 8.74 11.07
C ALA A 134 -17.64 10.14 11.67
N ALA A 135 -16.56 10.43 12.37
CA ALA A 135 -16.26 11.75 12.92
C ALA A 135 -15.90 12.79 11.84
N GLY A 136 -15.56 12.35 10.63
CA GLY A 136 -15.19 13.21 9.51
C GLY A 136 -16.26 13.36 8.43
N LEU A 137 -17.40 12.69 8.60
CA LEU A 137 -18.52 12.75 7.63
C LEU A 137 -19.49 13.89 7.92
#